data_d257be36bf19a701679058e38c010bd0
#
_entry.id   d257be36bf19a701679058e38c010bd0
#
_cell.length_a   1.000
_cell.length_b   1.000
_cell.length_c   1.000
_cell.angle_alpha   90.00
_cell.angle_beta   90.00
_cell.angle_gamma   90.00
#
_symmetry.space_group_name_H-M   'P 1'
#
loop_
_entity.id
_entity.type
_entity.pdbx_description
1 polymer ?
#
loop_
_entity_poly.entity_id
_entity_poly.type
_entity_poly.pdbx_seq_one_letter_code
_entity_poly.pdbx_strand_id
1 'polypeptide(L)'
;MSRKHLVLCATSARFAPARASHALASWSLLARIPIAYFVLFLILAITALANAQSPTPTNPAAVPAAPGEAEARPTIDAISIQEIARLEGQGEVILRGVGIVTGLKGTGDSGQDLALARPLAKIYESNGNPLGDLKELSKAKSAALVFVTLTIPAQGARVQDKHDVHVTISHSATSLVGGRLYLAPLSGPLPGQGVFAIAEGALLVEDTSNPTVAVIRGGAQITHDIMMPIGSDRFRLVVHPHLRSFTVTERLAATINARFQDPAIFGEGADASATPPAIARAIDDIVVEVTIPPESRREPAGFVADCLTASMDPAELRLPAKVVVNQRTGTIIVTGNVEISPVAVAHKDLVVTTTQPVPGQPAVTPALRNTRWTSTATTSRASERARIQDLLQAFRQLDVPVQDQINILTQMHRSGRLHAQLVIE
;
A
#
# COMPACT_ATOMS: atom_id res chain seq x y z
N MET A 1 47.19 -4.94 -52.37
CA MET A 1 47.36 -3.49 -52.39
C MET A 1 46.30 -2.93 -51.45
N SER A 2 46.53 -2.33 -50.35
CA SER A 2 47.51 -1.47 -49.75
C SER A 2 47.41 -1.58 -48.22
N ARG A 3 48.55 -1.75 -47.56
CA ARG A 3 48.71 -1.67 -46.10
C ARG A 3 48.54 -0.23 -45.65
N LYS A 4 47.89 0.02 -44.51
CA LYS A 4 48.22 1.18 -43.66
C LYS A 4 48.28 0.75 -42.20
N HIS A 5 49.46 0.85 -41.67
CA HIS A 5 49.87 0.80 -40.26
C HIS A 5 49.20 1.93 -39.48
N LEU A 6 48.77 1.67 -38.27
CA LEU A 6 48.61 2.72 -37.29
C LEU A 6 49.32 2.33 -35.98
N VAL A 7 50.13 3.26 -35.54
CA VAL A 7 51.17 3.21 -34.53
C VAL A 7 50.51 3.26 -33.12
N LEU A 8 51.00 2.38 -32.23
CA LEU A 8 50.81 2.50 -30.77
C LEU A 8 51.58 3.74 -30.28
N CYS A 9 50.92 4.57 -29.49
CA CYS A 9 51.58 5.53 -28.61
C CYS A 9 51.21 5.17 -27.16
N ALA A 10 52.15 4.52 -26.47
CA ALA A 10 52.10 4.27 -25.04
C ALA A 10 52.69 5.50 -24.31
N THR A 11 51.87 6.14 -23.51
CA THR A 11 52.35 7.20 -22.60
C THR A 11 52.28 6.66 -21.16
N SER A 12 53.42 6.33 -20.62
CA SER A 12 53.61 5.96 -19.22
C SER A 12 53.57 7.21 -18.34
N ALA A 13 52.58 7.31 -17.47
CA ALA A 13 52.57 8.27 -16.37
C ALA A 13 53.09 7.59 -15.09
N ARG A 14 54.27 7.99 -14.65
CA ARG A 14 54.90 7.61 -13.39
C ARG A 14 54.16 8.29 -12.24
N PHE A 15 53.65 7.51 -11.32
CA PHE A 15 53.18 7.99 -10.00
C PHE A 15 54.35 8.04 -9.04
N ALA A 16 54.67 9.24 -8.53
CA ALA A 16 55.56 9.46 -7.41
C ALA A 16 54.78 9.45 -6.09
N PRO A 17 55.30 8.90 -4.99
CA PRO A 17 54.62 8.88 -3.70
C PRO A 17 54.82 10.20 -2.98
N ALA A 18 53.69 10.85 -2.61
CA ALA A 18 53.70 12.01 -1.74
C ALA A 18 53.74 11.55 -0.27
N ARG A 19 54.73 12.04 0.43
CA ARG A 19 55.00 11.85 1.86
C ARG A 19 53.87 12.41 2.71
N ALA A 20 53.43 11.63 3.67
CA ALA A 20 52.67 12.06 4.83
C ALA A 20 53.58 12.88 5.77
N SER A 21 53.21 14.11 6.09
CA SER A 21 53.81 14.87 7.17
C SER A 21 52.72 15.54 8.00
N HIS A 22 52.60 15.08 9.24
CA HIS A 22 52.23 15.78 10.47
C HIS A 22 51.31 17.01 10.40
N ALA A 23 50.12 16.84 10.94
CA ALA A 23 49.38 17.91 11.64
C ALA A 23 48.61 17.29 12.83
N LEU A 24 49.35 16.94 13.89
CA LEU A 24 48.86 16.80 15.26
C LEU A 24 49.17 18.14 15.96
N ALA A 25 48.21 19.03 16.04
CA ALA A 25 48.18 20.08 17.04
C ALA A 25 46.87 20.86 16.92
N SER A 26 46.07 20.78 17.93
CA SER A 26 45.13 21.77 18.52
C SER A 26 43.76 21.21 18.91
N TRP A 27 43.76 20.24 19.80
CA TRP A 27 42.59 19.93 20.60
C TRP A 27 42.97 19.97 22.09
N SER A 28 43.32 21.15 22.60
CA SER A 28 43.58 21.35 24.01
C SER A 28 43.31 22.81 24.45
N LEU A 29 42.09 23.35 24.18
CA LEU A 29 41.76 24.71 24.69
C LEU A 29 40.28 24.91 25.02
N LEU A 30 39.56 23.86 25.42
CA LEU A 30 38.16 24.01 25.89
C LEU A 30 37.88 23.26 27.23
N ALA A 31 38.89 23.11 28.06
CA ALA A 31 38.75 22.49 29.39
C ALA A 31 39.34 23.37 30.50
N ARG A 32 38.87 24.59 30.62
CA ARG A 32 39.07 25.42 31.84
C ARG A 32 37.97 26.48 31.93
N ILE A 33 36.73 26.10 32.14
CA ILE A 33 35.71 26.99 32.73
C ILE A 33 35.76 26.72 34.23
N PRO A 34 36.15 27.71 35.07
CA PRO A 34 36.23 27.50 36.51
C PRO A 34 34.83 27.24 37.07
N ILE A 35 34.72 26.21 37.90
CA ILE A 35 33.51 25.76 38.61
C ILE A 35 32.76 26.94 39.30
N ALA A 36 33.44 28.04 39.57
CA ALA A 36 32.85 29.25 40.10
C ALA A 36 31.72 29.89 39.27
N TYR A 37 31.76 29.78 37.94
CA TYR A 37 30.69 30.30 37.08
C TYR A 37 29.42 29.42 37.05
N PHE A 38 29.58 28.13 37.28
CA PHE A 38 28.44 27.22 37.37
C PHE A 38 27.66 27.38 38.67
N VAL A 39 28.36 27.65 39.76
CA VAL A 39 27.75 27.94 41.08
C VAL A 39 27.05 29.30 41.07
N LEU A 40 27.62 30.32 40.41
CA LEU A 40 26.99 31.63 40.29
C LEU A 40 25.71 31.60 39.47
N PHE A 41 25.63 30.75 38.39
CA PHE A 41 24.44 30.59 37.57
C PHE A 41 23.33 29.83 38.30
N LEU A 42 23.69 28.89 39.17
CA LEU A 42 22.74 28.11 39.98
C LEU A 42 22.15 28.98 41.12
N ILE A 43 22.92 29.89 41.69
CA ILE A 43 22.44 30.82 42.75
C ILE A 43 21.51 31.88 42.15
N LEU A 44 21.76 32.34 40.90
CA LEU A 44 20.89 33.31 40.25
C LEU A 44 19.54 32.71 39.82
N ALA A 45 19.49 31.41 39.55
CA ALA A 45 18.26 30.70 39.20
C ALA A 45 17.35 30.42 40.40
N ILE A 46 17.91 30.32 41.60
CA ILE A 46 17.15 30.04 42.83
C ILE A 46 16.50 31.32 43.39
N THR A 47 17.08 32.51 43.14
CA THR A 47 16.49 33.80 43.58
C THR A 47 15.32 34.26 42.71
N ALA A 48 15.15 33.74 41.51
CA ALA A 48 14.02 34.04 40.61
C ALA A 48 12.72 33.28 40.99
N LEU A 49 12.80 32.23 41.81
CA LEU A 49 11.64 31.41 42.19
C LEU A 49 10.96 31.82 43.51
N ALA A 50 11.53 32.79 44.24
CA ALA A 50 11.05 33.18 45.58
C ALA A 50 10.06 34.37 45.61
N ASN A 51 9.67 34.94 44.46
CA ASN A 51 8.81 36.12 44.39
C ASN A 51 7.47 35.94 43.66
N ALA A 52 6.92 34.71 43.66
CA ALA A 52 5.55 34.49 43.21
C ALA A 52 4.58 34.63 44.37
N GLN A 53 4.20 35.88 44.69
CA GLN A 53 3.09 36.17 45.58
C GLN A 53 1.76 35.88 44.87
N SER A 54 0.91 35.09 45.52
CA SER A 54 -0.43 34.74 45.09
C SER A 54 -1.34 35.97 45.05
N PRO A 55 -2.05 36.28 43.96
CA PRO A 55 -3.08 37.32 43.98
C PRO A 55 -4.37 36.78 44.60
N THR A 56 -4.93 37.54 45.53
CA THR A 56 -6.28 37.40 46.09
C THR A 56 -7.37 37.52 45.03
N PRO A 57 -8.48 36.78 45.14
CA PRO A 57 -9.57 36.83 44.17
C PRO A 57 -10.38 38.13 44.33
N THR A 58 -10.20 39.04 43.39
CA THR A 58 -11.09 40.21 43.24
C THR A 58 -12.10 39.86 42.13
N ASN A 59 -13.40 39.98 42.48
CA ASN A 59 -14.53 39.73 41.60
C ASN A 59 -14.49 40.71 40.40
N PRO A 60 -14.43 40.27 39.14
CA PRO A 60 -14.43 41.19 38.02
C PRO A 60 -15.86 41.48 37.56
N ALA A 61 -16.14 42.78 37.51
CA ALA A 61 -17.24 43.35 36.75
C ALA A 61 -17.17 42.94 35.29
N ALA A 62 -18.35 42.75 34.69
CA ALA A 62 -18.52 42.30 33.30
C ALA A 62 -17.67 43.08 32.29
N VAL A 63 -16.80 42.37 31.58
CA VAL A 63 -16.08 42.85 30.40
C VAL A 63 -16.90 42.41 29.19
N PRO A 64 -17.16 43.29 28.19
CA PRO A 64 -17.90 42.91 26.98
C PRO A 64 -17.14 41.85 26.20
N ALA A 65 -17.85 40.80 25.79
CA ALA A 65 -17.32 39.69 24.99
C ALA A 65 -16.67 40.20 23.70
N ALA A 66 -15.40 39.89 23.52
CA ALA A 66 -14.71 40.04 22.25
C ALA A 66 -15.33 39.05 21.21
N PRO A 67 -15.38 39.42 19.92
CA PRO A 67 -16.01 38.57 18.92
C PRO A 67 -15.21 37.29 18.72
N GLY A 68 -15.89 36.17 18.99
CA GLY A 68 -15.68 34.81 18.49
C GLY A 68 -14.26 34.40 18.18
N GLU A 69 -13.57 33.78 19.14
CA GLU A 69 -12.67 32.68 18.83
C GLU A 69 -13.57 31.61 18.17
N ALA A 70 -13.42 31.49 16.86
CA ALA A 70 -13.98 30.36 16.11
C ALA A 70 -13.47 29.11 16.83
N GLU A 71 -14.37 28.37 17.47
CA GLU A 71 -14.09 27.02 17.96
C GLU A 71 -13.33 26.31 16.83
N ALA A 72 -12.08 25.95 17.08
CA ALA A 72 -11.30 25.12 16.20
C ALA A 72 -12.11 23.84 16.01
N ARG A 73 -12.81 23.75 14.87
CA ARG A 73 -13.44 22.51 14.45
C ARG A 73 -12.38 21.45 14.57
N PRO A 74 -12.69 20.27 15.14
CA PRO A 74 -11.73 19.18 15.15
C PRO A 74 -11.24 19.03 13.72
N THR A 75 -9.94 19.15 13.52
CA THR A 75 -9.30 18.89 12.23
C THR A 75 -9.65 17.44 11.88
N ILE A 76 -10.65 17.26 11.04
CA ILE A 76 -10.93 15.98 10.42
C ILE A 76 -9.62 15.62 9.74
N ASP A 77 -9.03 14.47 10.08
CA ASP A 77 -7.79 14.01 9.48
C ASP A 77 -7.96 14.05 7.96
N ALA A 78 -7.31 15.02 7.32
CA ALA A 78 -7.41 15.18 5.89
C ALA A 78 -6.70 13.99 5.22
N ILE A 79 -7.37 13.32 4.30
CA ILE A 79 -6.82 12.18 3.56
C ILE A 79 -6.04 12.71 2.36
N SER A 80 -4.82 12.21 2.16
CA SER A 80 -4.01 12.53 0.99
C SER A 80 -4.44 11.72 -0.24
N ILE A 81 -4.24 12.27 -1.44
CA ILE A 81 -4.60 11.58 -2.70
C ILE A 81 -3.86 10.24 -2.83
N GLN A 82 -2.62 10.13 -2.35
CA GLN A 82 -1.86 8.87 -2.36
C GLN A 82 -2.50 7.74 -1.56
N GLU A 83 -3.40 8.04 -0.60
CA GLU A 83 -4.15 7.03 0.16
C GLU A 83 -5.41 6.57 -0.58
N ILE A 84 -5.87 7.35 -1.56
CA ILE A 84 -7.11 7.12 -2.31
C ILE A 84 -6.80 6.49 -3.67
N ALA A 85 -5.70 6.90 -4.29
CA ALA A 85 -5.34 6.53 -5.65
C ALA A 85 -3.84 6.23 -5.78
N ARG A 86 -3.51 5.42 -6.77
CA ARG A 86 -2.15 5.12 -7.19
C ARG A 86 -1.93 5.58 -8.62
N LEU A 87 -0.68 5.71 -9.04
CA LEU A 87 -0.37 5.96 -10.44
C LEU A 87 -0.76 4.75 -11.31
N GLU A 88 -1.27 5.01 -12.50
CA GLU A 88 -1.53 3.96 -13.50
C GLU A 88 -0.23 3.22 -13.81
N GLY A 89 -0.30 1.88 -13.88
CA GLY A 89 0.85 1.01 -14.10
C GLY A 89 1.67 0.67 -12.86
N GLN A 90 1.43 1.31 -11.73
CA GLN A 90 1.92 0.83 -10.46
C GLN A 90 1.15 -0.42 -10.06
N GLY A 91 1.76 -1.58 -10.27
CA GLY A 91 1.20 -2.88 -9.93
C GLY A 91 2.32 -3.89 -9.72
N GLU A 92 2.01 -4.97 -9.02
CA GLU A 92 2.96 -6.07 -8.89
C GLU A 92 3.24 -6.70 -10.25
N VAL A 93 4.51 -6.91 -10.56
CA VAL A 93 4.95 -7.58 -11.77
C VAL A 93 5.58 -8.91 -11.38
N ILE A 94 5.08 -9.99 -11.98
CA ILE A 94 5.62 -11.33 -11.74
C ILE A 94 6.55 -11.70 -12.89
N LEU A 95 7.84 -11.85 -12.57
CA LEU A 95 8.82 -12.41 -13.48
C LEU A 95 8.93 -13.92 -13.26
N ARG A 96 9.12 -14.65 -14.34
CA ARG A 96 9.21 -16.10 -14.31
C ARG A 96 10.39 -16.59 -15.11
N GLY A 97 10.94 -17.74 -14.69
CA GLY A 97 12.02 -18.40 -15.38
C GLY A 97 12.11 -19.87 -15.04
N VAL A 98 12.97 -20.53 -15.75
CA VAL A 98 13.33 -21.92 -15.49
C VAL A 98 14.81 -21.94 -15.08
N GLY A 99 15.10 -22.61 -13.99
CA GLY A 99 16.45 -22.73 -13.47
C GLY A 99 16.83 -24.18 -13.17
N ILE A 100 18.11 -24.37 -12.90
CA ILE A 100 18.65 -25.66 -12.45
C ILE A 100 19.20 -25.50 -11.04
N VAL A 101 18.70 -26.32 -10.15
CA VAL A 101 19.23 -26.47 -8.79
C VAL A 101 20.27 -27.59 -8.80
N THR A 102 21.40 -27.37 -8.15
CA THR A 102 22.49 -28.34 -8.01
C THR A 102 22.82 -28.55 -6.54
N GLY A 103 23.59 -29.59 -6.24
CA GLY A 103 24.03 -29.89 -4.86
C GLY A 103 23.01 -30.68 -4.03
N LEU A 104 21.97 -31.23 -4.64
CA LEU A 104 21.00 -32.08 -3.96
C LEU A 104 21.60 -33.44 -3.59
N LYS A 105 21.28 -33.95 -2.40
CA LYS A 105 21.80 -35.20 -1.87
C LYS A 105 20.98 -36.42 -2.34
N GLY A 106 20.89 -36.62 -3.69
CA GLY A 106 20.16 -37.75 -4.25
C GLY A 106 18.64 -37.54 -4.35
N THR A 107 18.15 -36.35 -4.06
CA THR A 107 16.72 -35.98 -4.08
C THR A 107 16.32 -35.24 -5.36
N GLY A 108 17.25 -35.02 -6.27
CA GLY A 108 17.01 -34.35 -7.54
C GLY A 108 16.28 -35.22 -8.58
N ASP A 109 16.07 -34.64 -9.75
CA ASP A 109 15.47 -35.29 -10.89
C ASP A 109 16.36 -36.39 -11.44
N SER A 110 15.75 -37.33 -12.14
CA SER A 110 16.50 -38.37 -12.86
C SER A 110 17.29 -37.78 -14.02
N GLY A 111 18.60 -38.03 -14.06
CA GLY A 111 19.43 -37.62 -15.19
C GLY A 111 19.10 -38.32 -16.53
N GLN A 112 18.18 -39.31 -16.53
CA GLN A 112 17.60 -39.91 -17.74
C GLN A 112 16.54 -38.98 -18.35
N ASP A 113 15.99 -38.05 -17.59
CA ASP A 113 15.00 -37.11 -18.09
C ASP A 113 15.68 -36.07 -19.00
N LEU A 114 15.29 -36.10 -20.28
CA LEU A 114 15.84 -35.19 -21.29
C LEU A 114 15.54 -33.72 -21.00
N ALA A 115 14.51 -33.45 -20.24
CA ALA A 115 14.16 -32.08 -19.82
C ALA A 115 15.23 -31.47 -18.92
N LEU A 116 15.88 -32.27 -18.06
CA LEU A 116 17.01 -31.86 -17.23
C LEU A 116 18.35 -32.07 -17.98
N ALA A 117 18.52 -33.23 -18.66
CA ALA A 117 19.79 -33.59 -19.25
C ALA A 117 20.29 -32.61 -20.32
N ARG A 118 19.38 -32.11 -21.17
CA ARG A 118 19.74 -31.15 -22.23
C ARG A 118 20.23 -29.80 -21.70
N PRO A 119 19.49 -29.09 -20.81
CA PRO A 119 19.97 -27.84 -20.23
C PRO A 119 21.26 -28.02 -19.42
N LEU A 120 21.39 -29.13 -18.70
CA LEU A 120 22.59 -29.43 -17.94
C LEU A 120 23.80 -29.66 -18.84
N ALA A 121 23.65 -30.43 -19.93
CA ALA A 121 24.69 -30.62 -20.94
C ALA A 121 25.13 -29.27 -21.55
N LYS A 122 24.18 -28.36 -21.82
CA LYS A 122 24.47 -27.03 -22.33
C LYS A 122 25.29 -26.19 -21.36
N ILE A 123 25.01 -26.31 -20.06
CA ILE A 123 25.83 -25.65 -19.02
C ILE A 123 27.25 -26.22 -19.01
N TYR A 124 27.44 -27.53 -19.09
CA TYR A 124 28.76 -28.14 -19.17
C TYR A 124 29.53 -27.67 -20.41
N GLU A 125 28.87 -27.65 -21.56
CA GLU A 125 29.44 -27.15 -22.81
C GLU A 125 29.86 -25.68 -22.69
N SER A 126 29.01 -24.82 -22.13
CA SER A 126 29.30 -23.39 -21.95
C SER A 126 30.46 -23.13 -20.96
N ASN A 127 30.72 -24.05 -20.04
CA ASN A 127 31.83 -24.01 -19.10
C ASN A 127 33.11 -24.72 -19.63
N GLY A 128 33.14 -25.08 -20.91
CA GLY A 128 34.34 -25.67 -21.55
C GLY A 128 34.53 -27.16 -21.28
N ASN A 129 33.54 -27.85 -20.77
CA ASN A 129 33.54 -29.28 -20.49
C ASN A 129 32.38 -30.02 -21.20
N PRO A 130 32.44 -30.15 -22.55
CA PRO A 130 31.35 -30.80 -23.31
C PRO A 130 31.25 -32.27 -22.97
N LEU A 131 30.03 -32.75 -22.79
CA LEU A 131 29.71 -34.15 -22.56
C LEU A 131 29.75 -34.94 -23.91
N GLY A 132 30.30 -36.15 -23.87
CA GLY A 132 30.33 -37.04 -25.05
C GLY A 132 28.94 -37.62 -25.36
N ASP A 133 28.20 -38.05 -24.34
CA ASP A 133 26.84 -38.60 -24.47
C ASP A 133 25.99 -38.13 -23.27
N LEU A 134 24.71 -37.79 -23.50
CA LEU A 134 23.75 -37.46 -22.43
C LEU A 134 23.57 -38.60 -21.42
N LYS A 135 23.89 -39.84 -21.79
CA LYS A 135 23.87 -41.01 -20.89
C LYS A 135 24.83 -40.89 -19.71
N GLU A 136 25.88 -40.07 -19.83
CA GLU A 136 26.81 -39.82 -18.74
C GLU A 136 26.10 -39.18 -17.53
N LEU A 137 25.02 -38.43 -17.79
CA LEU A 137 24.20 -37.81 -16.74
C LEU A 137 23.15 -38.75 -16.14
N SER A 138 22.95 -39.96 -16.69
CA SER A 138 21.85 -40.85 -16.32
C SER A 138 21.80 -41.25 -14.84
N LYS A 139 22.94 -41.25 -14.16
CA LYS A 139 23.06 -41.57 -12.73
C LYS A 139 23.00 -40.34 -11.85
N ALA A 140 22.97 -39.14 -12.43
CA ALA A 140 22.94 -37.90 -11.66
C ALA A 140 21.54 -37.74 -11.02
N LYS A 141 21.51 -37.60 -9.68
CA LYS A 141 20.34 -37.23 -8.88
C LYS A 141 20.63 -36.01 -8.01
N SER A 142 21.69 -35.29 -8.33
CA SER A 142 22.15 -34.12 -7.58
C SER A 142 21.65 -32.79 -8.16
N ALA A 143 20.87 -32.84 -9.25
CA ALA A 143 20.32 -31.67 -9.91
C ALA A 143 18.80 -31.81 -10.08
N ALA A 144 18.10 -30.68 -10.16
CA ALA A 144 16.67 -30.63 -10.42
C ALA A 144 16.32 -29.44 -11.31
N LEU A 145 15.35 -29.64 -12.19
CA LEU A 145 14.75 -28.56 -12.97
C LEU A 145 13.65 -27.87 -12.14
N VAL A 146 13.70 -26.56 -12.04
CA VAL A 146 12.81 -25.78 -11.19
C VAL A 146 12.19 -24.60 -11.92
N PHE A 147 10.96 -24.27 -11.52
CA PHE A 147 10.35 -22.99 -11.84
C PHE A 147 10.79 -21.95 -10.81
N VAL A 148 11.13 -20.80 -11.31
CA VAL A 148 11.59 -19.65 -10.51
C VAL A 148 10.63 -18.50 -10.72
N THR A 149 10.09 -17.96 -9.63
CA THR A 149 9.13 -16.87 -9.66
C THR A 149 9.65 -15.74 -8.77
N LEU A 150 9.62 -14.53 -9.31
CA LEU A 150 9.98 -13.30 -8.63
C LEU A 150 8.81 -12.32 -8.71
N THR A 151 8.36 -11.82 -7.58
CA THR A 151 7.35 -10.76 -7.52
C THR A 151 8.03 -9.43 -7.27
N ILE A 152 7.91 -8.52 -8.21
CA ILE A 152 8.35 -7.14 -8.09
C ILE A 152 7.23 -6.34 -7.46
N PRO A 153 7.49 -5.55 -6.40
CA PRO A 153 6.47 -4.74 -5.76
C PRO A 153 5.96 -3.62 -6.67
N ALA A 154 4.80 -3.06 -6.33
CA ALA A 154 4.14 -2.03 -7.11
C ALA A 154 4.97 -0.75 -7.33
N GLN A 155 5.94 -0.48 -6.47
CA GLN A 155 6.88 0.64 -6.60
C GLN A 155 7.90 0.43 -7.73
N GLY A 156 7.95 -0.77 -8.31
CA GLY A 156 8.94 -1.15 -9.29
C GLY A 156 10.26 -1.61 -8.67
N ALA A 157 11.27 -1.80 -9.50
CA ALA A 157 12.62 -2.17 -9.08
C ALA A 157 13.65 -1.55 -10.03
N ARG A 158 14.80 -1.18 -9.51
CA ARG A 158 15.91 -0.64 -10.27
C ARG A 158 17.01 -1.66 -10.52
N VAL A 159 17.83 -1.37 -11.50
CA VAL A 159 19.04 -2.17 -11.77
C VAL A 159 19.86 -2.33 -10.48
N GLN A 160 20.32 -3.55 -10.22
CA GLN A 160 21.04 -4.00 -9.03
C GLN A 160 20.20 -4.19 -7.75
N ASP A 161 18.91 -3.85 -7.74
CA ASP A 161 18.06 -4.22 -6.62
C ASP A 161 18.00 -5.74 -6.46
N LYS A 162 17.94 -6.18 -5.21
CA LYS A 162 17.86 -7.59 -4.86
C LYS A 162 16.50 -7.91 -4.25
N HIS A 163 15.89 -8.95 -4.76
CA HIS A 163 14.58 -9.42 -4.31
C HIS A 163 14.60 -10.91 -3.97
N ASP A 164 13.67 -11.32 -3.12
CA ASP A 164 13.47 -12.71 -2.77
C ASP A 164 12.83 -13.48 -3.93
N VAL A 165 13.25 -14.72 -4.10
CA VAL A 165 12.82 -15.60 -5.20
C VAL A 165 12.17 -16.85 -4.66
N HIS A 166 11.04 -17.21 -5.20
CA HIS A 166 10.37 -18.47 -4.92
C HIS A 166 10.76 -19.51 -5.96
N VAL A 167 11.15 -20.68 -5.50
CA VAL A 167 11.60 -21.79 -6.32
C VAL A 167 10.72 -23.00 -6.07
N THR A 168 10.20 -23.59 -7.13
CA THR A 168 9.34 -24.79 -7.04
C THR A 168 9.83 -25.83 -8.03
N ILE A 169 9.85 -27.09 -7.64
CA ILE A 169 10.24 -28.19 -8.53
C ILE A 169 9.30 -28.29 -9.72
N SER A 170 9.87 -28.65 -10.87
CA SER A 170 9.13 -28.79 -12.12
C SER A 170 8.82 -30.26 -12.45
N HIS A 171 9.63 -31.19 -11.99
CA HIS A 171 9.57 -32.60 -12.38
C HIS A 171 9.54 -33.55 -11.18
N SER A 172 10.44 -34.50 -11.12
CA SER A 172 10.40 -35.65 -10.22
C SER A 172 11.24 -35.50 -8.95
N ALA A 173 11.92 -34.37 -8.77
CA ALA A 173 12.69 -34.10 -7.55
C ALA A 173 11.80 -34.18 -6.30
N THR A 174 12.31 -34.76 -5.24
CA THR A 174 11.55 -34.98 -4.01
C THR A 174 11.84 -33.94 -2.92
N SER A 175 13.01 -33.28 -2.98
CA SER A 175 13.41 -32.28 -2.01
C SER A 175 14.44 -31.32 -2.57
N LEU A 176 14.32 -30.05 -2.22
CA LEU A 176 15.26 -28.98 -2.54
C LEU A 176 16.24 -28.66 -1.42
N VAL A 177 16.17 -29.40 -0.29
CA VAL A 177 16.98 -29.13 0.89
C VAL A 177 18.47 -29.27 0.57
N GLY A 178 19.24 -28.23 0.92
CA GLY A 178 20.69 -28.15 0.70
C GLY A 178 21.10 -27.85 -0.73
N GLY A 179 20.13 -27.65 -1.64
CA GLY A 179 20.38 -27.26 -3.01
C GLY A 179 20.79 -25.80 -3.17
N ARG A 180 21.39 -25.51 -4.34
CA ARG A 180 21.71 -24.16 -4.79
C ARG A 180 21.22 -23.95 -6.22
N LEU A 181 20.49 -22.88 -6.44
CA LEU A 181 20.12 -22.43 -7.79
C LEU A 181 21.39 -21.94 -8.49
N TYR A 182 21.68 -22.52 -9.66
CA TYR A 182 22.87 -22.18 -10.42
C TYR A 182 22.76 -20.79 -11.01
N LEU A 183 21.93 -20.61 -12.01
CA LEU A 183 21.60 -19.35 -12.63
C LEU A 183 20.31 -19.48 -13.40
N ALA A 184 19.34 -18.62 -13.13
CA ALA A 184 18.07 -18.64 -13.83
C ALA A 184 17.75 -17.24 -14.37
N PRO A 185 17.66 -17.06 -15.68
CA PRO A 185 17.16 -15.82 -16.26
C PRO A 185 15.64 -15.72 -16.03
N LEU A 186 15.18 -14.56 -15.57
CA LEU A 186 13.77 -14.28 -15.33
C LEU A 186 13.26 -13.28 -16.36
N SER A 187 12.21 -13.65 -17.05
CA SER A 187 11.56 -12.86 -18.09
C SER A 187 10.20 -12.35 -17.63
N GLY A 188 9.69 -11.35 -18.30
CA GLY A 188 8.35 -10.81 -18.05
C GLY A 188 7.24 -11.80 -18.40
N PRO A 189 5.99 -11.47 -18.03
CA PRO A 189 4.84 -12.37 -18.17
C PRO A 189 4.43 -12.63 -19.62
N LEU A 190 4.81 -11.78 -20.57
CA LEU A 190 4.46 -11.90 -21.97
C LEU A 190 5.58 -12.58 -22.77
N PRO A 191 5.23 -13.46 -23.74
CA PRO A 191 6.21 -14.10 -24.61
C PRO A 191 7.05 -13.06 -25.38
N GLY A 192 8.36 -13.30 -25.47
CA GLY A 192 9.28 -12.41 -26.22
C GLY A 192 9.78 -11.19 -25.45
N GLN A 193 9.35 -11.01 -24.23
CA GLN A 193 9.99 -10.02 -23.33
C GLN A 193 11.39 -10.49 -22.94
N GLY A 194 12.34 -9.55 -22.87
CA GLY A 194 13.71 -9.83 -22.49
C GLY A 194 13.88 -10.33 -21.05
N VAL A 195 15.11 -10.61 -20.68
CA VAL A 195 15.48 -10.97 -19.31
C VAL A 195 15.56 -9.69 -18.46
N PHE A 196 14.76 -9.61 -17.42
CA PHE A 196 14.70 -8.46 -16.51
C PHE A 196 15.45 -8.68 -15.20
N ALA A 197 15.66 -9.95 -14.82
CA ALA A 197 16.39 -10.30 -13.62
C ALA A 197 17.13 -11.63 -13.81
N ILE A 198 18.17 -11.81 -13.01
CA ILE A 198 18.93 -13.06 -12.92
C ILE A 198 18.82 -13.55 -11.47
N ALA A 199 18.43 -14.80 -11.31
CA ALA A 199 18.30 -15.43 -10.00
C ALA A 199 19.38 -16.49 -9.78
N GLU A 200 20.02 -16.47 -8.60
CA GLU A 200 20.99 -17.46 -8.14
C GLU A 200 21.03 -17.51 -6.60
N GLY A 201 21.54 -18.58 -6.03
CA GLY A 201 21.79 -18.61 -4.58
C GLY A 201 21.44 -19.92 -3.91
N ALA A 202 21.70 -19.97 -2.61
CA ALA A 202 21.36 -21.11 -1.77
C ALA A 202 19.87 -21.16 -1.46
N LEU A 203 19.27 -22.33 -1.55
CA LEU A 203 17.85 -22.56 -1.28
C LEU A 203 17.60 -22.68 0.22
N LEU A 204 16.59 -21.97 0.69
CA LEU A 204 16.06 -22.08 2.04
C LEU A 204 14.66 -22.70 1.95
N VAL A 205 14.51 -23.93 2.47
CA VAL A 205 13.21 -24.57 2.62
C VAL A 205 12.63 -24.14 3.96
N GLU A 206 11.57 -23.36 3.94
CA GLU A 206 10.93 -22.83 5.15
C GLU A 206 10.01 -23.87 5.79
N ASP A 207 9.26 -24.59 4.97
CA ASP A 207 8.36 -25.66 5.42
C ASP A 207 8.97 -27.04 5.14
N THR A 208 9.43 -27.69 6.18
CA THR A 208 10.01 -29.03 6.09
C THR A 208 9.00 -30.12 5.72
N SER A 209 7.70 -29.87 5.89
CA SER A 209 6.64 -30.77 5.46
C SER A 209 6.43 -30.73 3.95
N ASN A 210 6.79 -29.61 3.32
CA ASN A 210 6.73 -29.43 1.86
C ASN A 210 8.12 -29.04 1.28
N PRO A 211 9.08 -29.97 1.21
CA PRO A 211 10.45 -29.68 0.80
C PRO A 211 10.59 -29.41 -0.72
N THR A 212 9.49 -29.37 -1.45
CA THR A 212 9.44 -29.12 -2.91
C THR A 212 9.38 -27.63 -3.26
N VAL A 213 9.20 -26.79 -2.26
CA VAL A 213 9.18 -25.33 -2.40
C VAL A 213 10.29 -24.73 -1.54
N ALA A 214 11.01 -23.77 -2.06
CA ALA A 214 12.08 -23.07 -1.37
C ALA A 214 12.09 -21.58 -1.72
N VAL A 215 12.75 -20.79 -0.91
CA VAL A 215 12.97 -19.36 -1.10
C VAL A 215 14.46 -19.08 -1.13
N ILE A 216 14.87 -18.14 -1.98
CA ILE A 216 16.23 -17.60 -1.98
C ILE A 216 16.13 -16.13 -1.57
N ARG A 217 16.60 -15.79 -0.38
CA ARG A 217 16.57 -14.42 0.14
C ARG A 217 17.54 -13.54 -0.63
N GLY A 218 17.00 -12.44 -1.22
CA GLY A 218 17.79 -11.55 -2.08
C GLY A 218 18.44 -12.25 -3.27
N GLY A 219 17.88 -13.38 -3.74
CA GLY A 219 18.47 -14.25 -4.75
C GLY A 219 18.32 -13.77 -6.18
N ALA A 220 17.43 -12.84 -6.48
CA ALA A 220 17.33 -12.23 -7.80
C ALA A 220 17.95 -10.86 -7.81
N GLN A 221 18.76 -10.59 -8.84
CA GLN A 221 19.28 -9.27 -9.12
C GLN A 221 18.65 -8.73 -10.40
N ILE A 222 18.10 -7.51 -10.33
CA ILE A 222 17.48 -6.83 -11.45
C ILE A 222 18.54 -6.37 -12.44
N THR A 223 18.35 -6.64 -13.73
CA THR A 223 19.27 -6.28 -14.82
C THR A 223 18.78 -5.09 -15.64
N HIS A 224 17.48 -4.82 -15.64
CA HIS A 224 16.87 -3.69 -16.34
C HIS A 224 15.82 -3.07 -15.43
N ASP A 225 15.75 -1.74 -15.42
CA ASP A 225 14.75 -1.02 -14.62
C ASP A 225 13.33 -1.49 -14.96
N ILE A 226 12.59 -1.88 -13.94
CA ILE A 226 11.18 -2.24 -14.01
C ILE A 226 10.42 -1.13 -13.32
N MET A 227 10.23 -0.03 -14.04
CA MET A 227 9.56 1.14 -13.53
C MET A 227 8.50 1.60 -14.52
N MET A 228 7.46 2.21 -13.98
CA MET A 228 6.50 2.93 -14.78
C MET A 228 7.13 4.25 -15.23
N PRO A 229 7.31 4.51 -16.52
CA PRO A 229 7.71 5.84 -16.97
C PRO A 229 6.54 6.81 -16.70
N ILE A 230 6.80 7.84 -15.91
CA ILE A 230 5.89 8.98 -15.83
C ILE A 230 5.94 9.66 -17.19
N GLY A 231 4.79 9.74 -17.87
CA GLY A 231 4.71 10.44 -19.16
C GLY A 231 5.13 11.90 -18.99
N SER A 232 5.80 12.46 -19.99
CA SER A 232 6.24 13.86 -19.96
C SER A 232 5.08 14.87 -19.99
N ASP A 233 3.93 14.46 -20.53
CA ASP A 233 2.81 15.36 -20.77
C ASP A 233 1.61 15.09 -19.89
N ARG A 234 1.40 13.85 -19.49
CA ARG A 234 0.25 13.42 -18.68
C ARG A 234 0.55 12.14 -17.91
N PHE A 235 -0.17 11.94 -16.84
CA PHE A 235 -0.22 10.68 -16.10
C PHE A 235 -1.67 10.41 -15.67
N ARG A 236 -1.93 9.18 -15.24
CA ARG A 236 -3.25 8.79 -14.75
C ARG A 236 -3.17 8.29 -13.34
N LEU A 237 -4.16 8.69 -12.56
CA LEU A 237 -4.39 8.21 -11.21
C LEU A 237 -5.52 7.18 -11.25
N VAL A 238 -5.28 6.04 -10.64
CA VAL A 238 -6.23 4.93 -10.53
C VAL A 238 -6.70 4.84 -9.10
N VAL A 239 -7.97 5.12 -8.87
CA VAL A 239 -8.60 5.05 -7.54
C VAL A 239 -8.61 3.60 -7.05
N HIS A 240 -8.38 3.40 -5.75
CA HIS A 240 -8.40 2.07 -5.16
C HIS A 240 -9.77 1.40 -5.33
N PRO A 241 -9.84 0.08 -5.59
CA PRO A 241 -11.07 -0.62 -5.93
C PRO A 241 -12.20 -0.46 -4.91
N HIS A 242 -11.86 -0.32 -3.63
CA HIS A 242 -12.83 -0.16 -2.54
C HIS A 242 -13.45 1.24 -2.46
N LEU A 243 -12.85 2.24 -3.14
CA LEU A 243 -13.31 3.63 -3.22
C LEU A 243 -13.91 3.98 -4.60
N ARG A 244 -14.02 3.00 -5.48
CA ARG A 244 -14.49 3.17 -6.85
C ARG A 244 -15.85 3.87 -6.91
N SER A 245 -15.91 5.05 -7.52
CA SER A 245 -17.12 5.85 -7.70
C SER A 245 -16.86 7.04 -8.61
N PHE A 246 -17.81 7.39 -9.48
CA PHE A 246 -17.77 8.63 -10.27
C PHE A 246 -17.66 9.88 -9.40
N THR A 247 -18.30 9.87 -8.22
CA THR A 247 -18.22 10.99 -7.27
C THR A 247 -16.80 11.17 -6.73
N VAL A 248 -16.12 10.07 -6.44
CA VAL A 248 -14.74 10.10 -5.93
C VAL A 248 -13.77 10.61 -6.99
N THR A 249 -13.86 10.11 -8.24
CA THR A 249 -12.98 10.54 -9.32
C THR A 249 -13.20 12.00 -9.66
N GLU A 250 -14.45 12.48 -9.66
CA GLU A 250 -14.77 13.89 -9.90
C GLU A 250 -14.25 14.80 -8.78
N ARG A 251 -14.43 14.39 -7.51
CA ARG A 251 -13.90 15.15 -6.37
C ARG A 251 -12.37 15.19 -6.38
N LEU A 252 -11.74 14.09 -6.70
CA LEU A 252 -10.28 13.99 -6.83
C LEU A 252 -9.78 14.94 -7.93
N ALA A 253 -10.41 14.96 -9.10
CA ALA A 253 -10.09 15.90 -10.17
C ALA A 253 -10.30 17.35 -9.72
N ALA A 254 -11.40 17.66 -9.04
CA ALA A 254 -11.68 18.99 -8.53
C ALA A 254 -10.64 19.46 -7.49
N THR A 255 -10.21 18.58 -6.59
CA THR A 255 -9.19 18.88 -5.59
C THR A 255 -7.84 19.20 -6.24
N ILE A 256 -7.43 18.40 -7.23
CA ILE A 256 -6.19 18.68 -7.99
C ILE A 256 -6.31 20.03 -8.71
N ASN A 257 -7.42 20.26 -9.41
CA ASN A 257 -7.63 21.52 -10.13
C ASN A 257 -7.61 22.71 -9.17
N ALA A 258 -8.29 22.63 -8.01
CA ALA A 258 -8.29 23.70 -7.01
C ALA A 258 -6.88 23.99 -6.47
N ARG A 259 -6.08 22.95 -6.22
CA ARG A 259 -4.70 23.09 -5.74
C ARG A 259 -3.81 23.85 -6.70
N PHE A 260 -3.94 23.57 -8.00
CA PHE A 260 -3.08 24.17 -9.02
C PHE A 260 -3.72 25.38 -9.75
N GLN A 261 -4.95 25.76 -9.43
CA GLN A 261 -5.59 26.99 -9.87
C GLN A 261 -5.46 28.13 -8.83
N ASP A 262 -4.82 27.87 -7.68
CA ASP A 262 -4.61 28.89 -6.66
C ASP A 262 -3.62 29.97 -7.19
N PRO A 263 -4.04 31.23 -7.32
CA PRO A 263 -3.20 32.32 -7.83
C PRO A 263 -1.92 32.52 -7.02
N ALA A 264 -1.92 32.12 -5.74
CA ALA A 264 -0.76 32.20 -4.86
C ALA A 264 0.39 31.26 -5.30
N ILE A 265 0.10 30.19 -6.07
CA ILE A 265 1.07 29.23 -6.57
C ILE A 265 1.58 29.61 -7.97
N PHE A 266 0.74 30.22 -8.81
CA PHE A 266 1.07 30.55 -10.21
C PHE A 266 1.64 31.97 -10.44
N GLY A 267 1.83 32.78 -9.42
CA GLY A 267 2.40 34.14 -9.53
C GLY A 267 1.47 35.16 -10.20
N GLU A 268 1.66 36.44 -9.87
CA GLU A 268 0.84 37.60 -10.27
C GLU A 268 0.92 37.98 -11.78
N GLY A 269 0.92 37.01 -12.71
CA GLY A 269 1.06 37.30 -14.14
C GLY A 269 -0.03 36.70 -15.04
N ALA A 270 -0.95 35.92 -14.51
CA ALA A 270 -2.05 35.37 -15.28
C ALA A 270 -3.19 36.41 -15.37
N ASP A 271 -3.66 36.73 -16.60
CA ASP A 271 -4.83 37.55 -16.81
C ASP A 271 -5.99 37.04 -15.93
N ALA A 272 -6.39 37.83 -14.95
CA ALA A 272 -7.44 37.49 -13.97
C ALA A 272 -8.84 37.21 -14.62
N SER A 273 -8.95 37.29 -15.93
CA SER A 273 -10.16 37.00 -16.69
C SER A 273 -10.19 35.63 -17.36
N ALA A 274 -9.07 34.90 -17.41
CA ALA A 274 -9.02 33.56 -18.02
C ALA A 274 -9.04 32.51 -16.93
N THR A 275 -10.11 31.74 -16.83
CA THR A 275 -10.15 30.54 -15.99
C THR A 275 -9.03 29.61 -16.48
N PRO A 276 -8.02 29.26 -15.66
CA PRO A 276 -6.96 28.37 -16.11
C PRO A 276 -7.56 27.02 -16.54
N PRO A 277 -7.04 26.41 -17.62
CA PRO A 277 -7.58 25.15 -18.09
C PRO A 277 -7.46 24.07 -17.00
N ALA A 278 -8.52 23.27 -16.86
CA ALA A 278 -8.51 22.15 -15.92
C ALA A 278 -7.39 21.18 -16.30
N ILE A 279 -6.48 20.94 -15.35
CA ILE A 279 -5.34 20.02 -15.52
C ILE A 279 -5.72 18.58 -15.20
N ALA A 280 -6.69 18.36 -14.32
CA ALA A 280 -7.19 17.05 -13.95
C ALA A 280 -8.62 16.85 -14.45
N ARG A 281 -8.89 15.65 -14.98
CA ARG A 281 -10.19 15.26 -15.53
C ARG A 281 -10.53 13.82 -15.15
N ALA A 282 -11.70 13.58 -14.59
CA ALA A 282 -12.23 12.23 -14.41
C ALA A 282 -12.58 11.64 -15.79
N ILE A 283 -12.05 10.43 -16.07
CA ILE A 283 -12.32 9.70 -17.31
C ILE A 283 -13.46 8.71 -17.10
N ASP A 284 -13.39 7.98 -15.99
CA ASP A 284 -14.38 6.99 -15.57
C ASP A 284 -14.50 6.95 -14.05
N ASP A 285 -15.12 5.91 -13.51
CA ASP A 285 -15.34 5.73 -12.08
C ASP A 285 -14.09 5.27 -11.30
N ILE A 286 -12.95 5.08 -12.00
CA ILE A 286 -11.68 4.62 -11.43
C ILE A 286 -10.52 5.54 -11.79
N VAL A 287 -10.52 6.13 -13.01
CA VAL A 287 -9.37 6.80 -13.60
C VAL A 287 -9.56 8.30 -13.67
N VAL A 288 -8.56 9.02 -13.18
CA VAL A 288 -8.42 10.47 -13.35
C VAL A 288 -7.16 10.75 -14.17
N GLU A 289 -7.31 11.40 -15.32
CA GLU A 289 -6.19 11.86 -16.14
C GLU A 289 -5.74 13.23 -15.67
N VAL A 290 -4.43 13.40 -15.47
CA VAL A 290 -3.80 14.65 -15.05
C VAL A 290 -2.80 15.07 -16.12
N THR A 291 -2.96 16.27 -16.64
CA THR A 291 -2.05 16.88 -17.63
C THR A 291 -0.98 17.68 -16.90
N ILE A 292 0.28 17.42 -17.23
CA ILE A 292 1.42 18.14 -16.63
C ILE A 292 1.56 19.51 -17.31
N PRO A 293 1.44 20.62 -16.57
CA PRO A 293 1.64 21.96 -17.11
C PRO A 293 3.03 22.12 -17.75
N PRO A 294 3.17 22.93 -18.82
CA PRO A 294 4.43 23.09 -19.55
C PRO A 294 5.62 23.48 -18.67
N GLU A 295 5.38 24.31 -17.65
CA GLU A 295 6.38 24.76 -16.68
C GLU A 295 6.91 23.62 -15.80
N SER A 296 6.05 22.65 -15.45
CA SER A 296 6.39 21.50 -14.60
C SER A 296 6.97 20.30 -15.37
N ARG A 297 6.99 20.35 -16.71
CA ARG A 297 7.49 19.24 -17.54
C ARG A 297 9.00 18.97 -17.36
N ARG A 298 9.76 19.94 -16.84
CA ARG A 298 11.18 19.76 -16.54
C ARG A 298 11.40 18.91 -15.29
N GLU A 299 10.46 18.98 -14.35
CA GLU A 299 10.48 18.24 -13.08
C GLU A 299 9.15 17.52 -12.82
N PRO A 300 8.78 16.55 -13.67
CA PRO A 300 7.47 15.89 -13.59
C PRO A 300 7.28 15.14 -12.26
N ALA A 301 8.37 14.66 -11.65
CA ALA A 301 8.30 13.95 -10.36
C ALA A 301 7.85 14.87 -9.22
N GLY A 302 8.32 16.12 -9.20
CA GLY A 302 7.87 17.12 -8.21
C GLY A 302 6.38 17.41 -8.34
N PHE A 303 5.92 17.66 -9.58
CA PHE A 303 4.50 17.89 -9.85
C PHE A 303 3.61 16.71 -9.44
N VAL A 304 4.03 15.47 -9.74
CA VAL A 304 3.31 14.26 -9.33
C VAL A 304 3.28 14.14 -7.80
N ALA A 305 4.38 14.45 -7.11
CA ALA A 305 4.43 14.42 -5.66
C ALA A 305 3.46 15.46 -5.05
N ASP A 306 3.41 16.67 -5.61
CA ASP A 306 2.47 17.72 -5.18
C ASP A 306 1.01 17.30 -5.41
N CYS A 307 0.71 16.61 -6.52
CA CYS A 307 -0.62 16.04 -6.77
C CYS A 307 -0.97 14.96 -5.73
N LEU A 308 -0.05 14.04 -5.45
CA LEU A 308 -0.28 12.92 -4.54
C LEU A 308 -0.41 13.35 -3.06
N THR A 309 0.28 14.43 -2.69
CA THR A 309 0.22 15.01 -1.33
C THR A 309 -0.94 15.98 -1.13
N ALA A 310 -1.68 16.33 -2.19
CA ALA A 310 -2.87 17.15 -2.03
C ALA A 310 -3.87 16.44 -1.12
N SER A 311 -4.42 17.19 -0.17
CA SER A 311 -5.31 16.68 0.85
C SER A 311 -6.76 17.06 0.55
N MET A 312 -7.69 16.18 0.92
CA MET A 312 -9.13 16.40 0.82
C MET A 312 -9.85 15.98 2.10
N ASP A 313 -11.02 16.54 2.31
CA ASP A 313 -11.89 16.13 3.43
C ASP A 313 -12.54 14.78 3.11
N PRO A 314 -12.38 13.77 3.98
CA PRO A 314 -13.06 12.47 3.83
C PRO A 314 -14.57 12.57 3.66
N ALA A 315 -15.19 13.59 4.26
CA ALA A 315 -16.62 13.84 4.14
C ALA A 315 -17.05 14.20 2.71
N GLU A 316 -16.16 14.80 1.91
CA GLU A 316 -16.42 15.15 0.52
C GLU A 316 -16.43 13.93 -0.41
N LEU A 317 -15.77 12.84 -0.04
CA LEU A 317 -15.74 11.61 -0.84
C LEU A 317 -17.12 10.95 -0.99
N ARG A 318 -18.05 11.24 -0.08
CA ARG A 318 -19.42 10.70 -0.08
C ARG A 318 -19.45 9.20 -0.41
N LEU A 319 -18.56 8.45 0.25
CA LEU A 319 -18.45 7.01 0.02
C LEU A 319 -19.81 6.34 0.28
N PRO A 320 -20.21 5.40 -0.59
CA PRO A 320 -21.42 4.64 -0.35
C PRO A 320 -21.28 3.87 0.96
N ALA A 321 -22.33 3.89 1.75
CA ALA A 321 -22.40 3.09 2.97
C ALA A 321 -22.22 1.61 2.61
N LYS A 322 -21.39 0.89 3.38
CA LYS A 322 -21.04 -0.50 3.10
C LYS A 322 -21.15 -1.35 4.35
N VAL A 323 -21.69 -2.55 4.18
CA VAL A 323 -21.74 -3.58 5.22
C VAL A 323 -20.99 -4.80 4.72
N VAL A 324 -19.90 -5.14 5.38
CA VAL A 324 -19.08 -6.33 5.09
C VAL A 324 -19.40 -7.39 6.13
N VAL A 325 -19.72 -8.57 5.67
CA VAL A 325 -20.12 -9.69 6.52
C VAL A 325 -19.21 -10.87 6.21
N ASN A 326 -18.42 -11.29 7.19
CA ASN A 326 -17.63 -12.51 7.08
C ASN A 326 -18.39 -13.67 7.74
N GLN A 327 -18.88 -14.60 6.91
CA GLN A 327 -19.70 -15.73 7.38
C GLN A 327 -18.90 -16.74 8.21
N ARG A 328 -17.61 -16.87 7.94
CA ARG A 328 -16.73 -17.83 8.62
C ARG A 328 -16.38 -17.40 10.05
N THR A 329 -16.09 -16.10 10.23
CA THR A 329 -15.72 -15.54 11.54
C THR A 329 -16.90 -14.94 12.28
N GLY A 330 -18.04 -14.74 11.61
CA GLY A 330 -19.21 -14.09 12.20
C GLY A 330 -19.02 -12.57 12.41
N THR A 331 -18.09 -11.95 11.70
CA THR A 331 -17.80 -10.53 11.86
C THR A 331 -18.66 -9.68 10.93
N ILE A 332 -19.27 -8.63 11.49
CA ILE A 332 -20.04 -7.62 10.73
C ILE A 332 -19.33 -6.28 10.87
N ILE A 333 -18.86 -5.73 9.75
CA ILE A 333 -18.23 -4.41 9.68
C ILE A 333 -19.16 -3.45 8.96
N VAL A 334 -19.44 -2.31 9.58
CA VAL A 334 -20.29 -1.27 9.02
C VAL A 334 -19.46 -0.02 8.77
N THR A 335 -19.43 0.47 7.54
CA THR A 335 -18.75 1.70 7.16
C THR A 335 -19.75 2.72 6.61
N GLY A 336 -19.57 3.97 7.00
CA GLY A 336 -20.47 5.05 6.60
C GLY A 336 -21.81 5.06 7.37
N ASN A 337 -22.71 5.93 6.93
CA ASN A 337 -24.04 6.06 7.53
C ASN A 337 -25.01 5.11 6.83
N VAL A 338 -25.15 3.90 7.36
CA VAL A 338 -26.07 2.89 6.82
C VAL A 338 -27.47 3.13 7.38
N GLU A 339 -28.39 3.47 6.49
CA GLU A 339 -29.80 3.70 6.80
C GLU A 339 -30.66 2.49 6.41
N ILE A 340 -31.72 2.27 7.17
CA ILE A 340 -32.71 1.19 6.97
C ILE A 340 -34.07 1.81 6.80
N SER A 341 -34.74 1.53 5.68
CA SER A 341 -36.13 1.88 5.49
C SER A 341 -37.05 1.08 6.43
N PRO A 342 -38.20 1.61 6.80
CA PRO A 342 -39.19 0.87 7.63
C PRO A 342 -39.48 -0.52 7.05
N VAL A 343 -39.23 -1.54 7.84
CA VAL A 343 -39.42 -2.95 7.46
C VAL A 343 -39.81 -3.77 8.68
N ALA A 344 -40.63 -4.77 8.46
CA ALA A 344 -40.89 -5.85 9.41
C ALA A 344 -40.26 -7.13 8.84
N VAL A 345 -39.29 -7.69 9.56
CA VAL A 345 -38.66 -8.96 9.20
C VAL A 345 -39.02 -9.99 10.28
N ALA A 346 -39.65 -11.07 9.87
CA ALA A 346 -39.86 -12.23 10.73
C ALA A 346 -38.82 -13.32 10.35
N HIS A 347 -38.03 -13.75 11.31
CA HIS A 347 -37.07 -14.83 11.13
C HIS A 347 -37.10 -15.75 12.34
N LYS A 348 -37.55 -17.01 12.16
CA LYS A 348 -37.79 -17.96 13.24
C LYS A 348 -38.76 -17.34 14.29
N ASP A 349 -38.30 -17.25 15.53
CA ASP A 349 -39.06 -16.70 16.67
C ASP A 349 -38.85 -15.19 16.86
N LEU A 350 -38.12 -14.54 15.97
CA LEU A 350 -37.77 -13.13 16.05
C LEU A 350 -38.53 -12.32 15.02
N VAL A 351 -39.24 -11.30 15.48
CA VAL A 351 -39.85 -10.28 14.61
C VAL A 351 -39.18 -8.94 14.88
N VAL A 352 -38.50 -8.41 13.87
CA VAL A 352 -37.87 -7.10 13.93
C VAL A 352 -38.71 -6.12 13.14
N THR A 353 -39.22 -5.10 13.80
CA THR A 353 -39.96 -4.00 13.18
C THR A 353 -39.21 -2.70 13.38
N THR A 354 -38.89 -2.02 12.30
CA THR A 354 -38.40 -0.64 12.35
C THR A 354 -39.57 0.28 12.04
N THR A 355 -40.30 0.70 13.08
CA THR A 355 -41.41 1.64 12.95
C THR A 355 -41.15 2.86 13.80
N GLN A 356 -41.59 4.03 13.32
CA GLN A 356 -41.60 5.23 14.16
C GLN A 356 -42.73 5.13 15.20
N PRO A 357 -42.50 5.52 16.45
CA PRO A 357 -43.59 5.71 17.39
C PRO A 357 -44.43 6.91 16.94
N VAL A 358 -45.68 6.70 16.63
CA VAL A 358 -46.63 7.78 16.35
C VAL A 358 -46.86 8.54 17.66
N PRO A 359 -46.60 9.86 17.74
CA PRO A 359 -46.82 10.62 18.94
C PRO A 359 -48.29 10.56 19.33
N GLY A 360 -48.62 10.02 20.50
CA GLY A 360 -49.96 10.00 21.07
C GLY A 360 -50.74 8.70 21.00
N GLN A 361 -50.22 7.61 20.43
CA GLN A 361 -50.82 6.30 20.57
C GLN A 361 -50.10 5.47 21.65
N PRO A 362 -50.83 4.89 22.61
CA PRO A 362 -50.24 3.94 23.54
C PRO A 362 -49.71 2.74 22.74
N ALA A 363 -48.51 2.28 23.09
CA ALA A 363 -47.90 1.12 22.46
C ALA A 363 -48.86 -0.06 22.53
N VAL A 364 -49.42 -0.45 21.39
CA VAL A 364 -50.25 -1.65 21.30
C VAL A 364 -49.30 -2.83 21.42
N THR A 365 -49.20 -3.40 22.59
CA THR A 365 -48.53 -4.68 22.83
C THR A 365 -49.39 -5.79 22.25
N PRO A 366 -49.04 -6.43 21.16
CA PRO A 366 -49.73 -7.62 20.72
C PRO A 366 -49.42 -8.75 21.72
N ALA A 367 -50.45 -9.28 22.34
CA ALA A 367 -50.35 -10.46 23.20
C ALA A 367 -50.03 -11.69 22.33
N LEU A 368 -48.79 -11.89 21.93
CA LEU A 368 -48.33 -13.12 21.31
C LEU A 368 -47.42 -13.86 22.29
N ARG A 369 -47.86 -15.03 22.68
CA ARG A 369 -47.11 -15.98 23.52
C ARG A 369 -45.83 -16.39 22.82
N ASN A 370 -44.70 -16.24 23.50
CA ASN A 370 -43.35 -16.73 23.13
C ASN A 370 -42.65 -16.12 21.95
N THR A 371 -42.90 -14.88 21.54
CA THR A 371 -42.12 -14.20 20.51
C THR A 371 -41.23 -13.13 21.16
N ARG A 372 -39.92 -13.16 20.93
CA ARG A 372 -39.04 -12.10 21.37
C ARG A 372 -39.27 -10.85 20.52
N TRP A 373 -39.60 -9.76 21.19
CA TRP A 373 -39.94 -8.48 20.56
C TRP A 373 -38.88 -7.44 20.82
N THR A 374 -38.52 -6.70 19.77
CA THR A 374 -37.86 -5.41 19.95
C THR A 374 -38.42 -4.39 18.96
N SER A 375 -38.76 -3.21 19.45
CA SER A 375 -39.00 -2.04 18.63
C SER A 375 -37.91 -1.02 18.89
N THR A 376 -37.17 -0.66 17.86
CA THR A 376 -36.13 0.38 17.95
C THR A 376 -36.80 1.72 17.66
N ALA A 377 -36.91 2.58 18.68
CA ALA A 377 -37.44 3.93 18.54
C ALA A 377 -36.30 4.86 18.11
N THR A 378 -36.45 5.48 16.95
CA THR A 378 -35.47 6.48 16.46
C THR A 378 -35.83 7.86 17.00
N THR A 379 -34.93 8.46 17.78
CA THR A 379 -35.12 9.80 18.41
C THR A 379 -34.72 10.97 17.55
N SER A 380 -34.46 10.82 16.25
CA SER A 380 -34.00 11.93 15.42
C SER A 380 -35.11 12.46 14.50
N ARG A 381 -35.38 13.74 14.62
CA ARG A 381 -36.38 14.51 13.85
C ARG A 381 -36.07 14.67 12.35
N ALA A 382 -35.00 14.11 11.80
CA ALA A 382 -34.53 14.44 10.47
C ALA A 382 -34.64 13.32 9.41
N SER A 383 -34.84 12.05 9.76
CA SER A 383 -35.05 11.01 8.75
C SER A 383 -36.00 9.92 9.26
N GLU A 384 -36.94 9.51 8.40
CA GLU A 384 -37.84 8.36 8.61
C GLU A 384 -37.11 7.00 8.60
N ARG A 385 -35.76 7.01 8.70
CA ARG A 385 -34.90 5.84 8.53
C ARG A 385 -34.18 5.51 9.84
N ALA A 386 -34.23 4.25 10.22
CA ALA A 386 -33.43 3.73 11.33
C ALA A 386 -31.98 3.55 10.92
N ARG A 387 -31.04 3.67 11.86
CA ARG A 387 -29.65 3.36 11.62
C ARG A 387 -29.37 1.88 11.86
N ILE A 388 -28.48 1.29 11.06
CA ILE A 388 -28.08 -0.12 11.25
C ILE A 388 -27.47 -0.37 12.65
N GLN A 389 -26.86 0.64 13.25
CA GLN A 389 -26.25 0.55 14.58
C GLN A 389 -27.30 0.24 15.66
N ASP A 390 -28.47 0.85 15.55
CA ASP A 390 -29.61 0.62 16.48
C ASP A 390 -30.12 -0.82 16.33
N LEU A 391 -30.19 -1.33 15.09
CA LEU A 391 -30.55 -2.71 14.80
C LEU A 391 -29.51 -3.70 15.36
N LEU A 392 -28.24 -3.47 15.17
CA LEU A 392 -27.19 -4.32 15.70
C LEU A 392 -27.14 -4.31 17.23
N GLN A 393 -27.47 -3.18 17.85
CA GLN A 393 -27.64 -3.09 19.31
C GLN A 393 -28.83 -3.90 19.78
N ALA A 394 -29.93 -3.84 19.08
CA ALA A 394 -31.11 -4.65 19.37
C ALA A 394 -30.83 -6.15 19.24
N PHE A 395 -30.08 -6.57 18.22
CA PHE A 395 -29.66 -7.97 18.08
C PHE A 395 -28.81 -8.45 19.25
N ARG A 396 -27.89 -7.60 19.76
CA ARG A 396 -27.11 -7.90 20.96
C ARG A 396 -27.96 -8.04 22.20
N GLN A 397 -28.95 -7.15 22.38
CA GLN A 397 -29.87 -7.22 23.54
C GLN A 397 -30.74 -8.47 23.53
N LEU A 398 -31.04 -9.01 22.36
CA LEU A 398 -31.88 -10.18 22.18
C LEU A 398 -31.09 -11.50 22.07
N ASP A 399 -29.76 -11.45 22.22
CA ASP A 399 -28.86 -12.59 22.03
C ASP A 399 -29.11 -13.34 20.70
N VAL A 400 -29.31 -12.59 19.60
CA VAL A 400 -29.55 -13.18 18.28
C VAL A 400 -28.25 -13.81 17.79
N PRO A 401 -28.24 -15.09 17.39
CA PRO A 401 -27.07 -15.74 16.81
C PRO A 401 -26.57 -14.99 15.58
N VAL A 402 -25.23 -14.91 15.41
CA VAL A 402 -24.61 -14.12 14.32
C VAL A 402 -25.09 -14.56 12.94
N GLN A 403 -25.30 -15.86 12.72
CA GLN A 403 -25.82 -16.38 11.45
C GLN A 403 -27.23 -15.86 11.15
N ASP A 404 -28.07 -15.74 12.17
CA ASP A 404 -29.41 -15.19 11.99
C ASP A 404 -29.36 -13.67 11.73
N GLN A 405 -28.45 -12.93 12.36
CA GLN A 405 -28.21 -11.52 12.04
C GLN A 405 -27.80 -11.35 10.57
N ILE A 406 -26.88 -12.19 10.06
CA ILE A 406 -26.42 -12.20 8.68
C ILE A 406 -27.58 -12.48 7.72
N ASN A 407 -28.42 -13.48 8.03
CA ASN A 407 -29.57 -13.82 7.23
C ASN A 407 -30.57 -12.67 7.16
N ILE A 408 -30.85 -12.00 8.28
CA ILE A 408 -31.76 -10.86 8.36
C ILE A 408 -31.21 -9.70 7.51
N LEU A 409 -29.92 -9.33 7.66
CA LEU A 409 -29.28 -8.27 6.87
C LEU A 409 -29.31 -8.58 5.37
N THR A 410 -29.07 -9.84 5.00
CA THR A 410 -29.13 -10.28 3.61
C THR A 410 -30.54 -10.16 3.02
N GLN A 411 -31.58 -10.53 3.79
CA GLN A 411 -32.97 -10.36 3.38
C GLN A 411 -33.34 -8.89 3.26
N MET A 412 -32.92 -8.04 4.20
CA MET A 412 -33.12 -6.58 4.14
C MET A 412 -32.46 -5.97 2.93
N HIS A 413 -31.27 -6.41 2.58
CA HIS A 413 -30.59 -5.96 1.36
C HIS A 413 -31.33 -6.41 0.10
N ARG A 414 -31.73 -7.68 0.01
CA ARG A 414 -32.49 -8.21 -1.14
C ARG A 414 -33.84 -7.54 -1.32
N SER A 415 -34.49 -7.11 -0.23
CA SER A 415 -35.77 -6.38 -0.28
C SER A 415 -35.60 -4.88 -0.58
N GLY A 416 -34.33 -4.39 -0.79
CA GLY A 416 -34.04 -2.98 -1.03
C GLY A 416 -34.28 -2.07 0.16
N ARG A 417 -34.38 -2.61 1.38
CA ARG A 417 -34.64 -1.86 2.61
C ARG A 417 -33.35 -1.44 3.35
N LEU A 418 -32.22 -2.08 3.03
CA LEU A 418 -30.90 -1.70 3.52
C LEU A 418 -30.22 -0.80 2.48
N HIS A 419 -30.02 0.48 2.84
CA HIS A 419 -29.39 1.47 1.96
C HIS A 419 -27.87 1.44 2.13
N ALA A 420 -27.28 0.31 1.77
CA ALA A 420 -25.84 0.09 1.78
C ALA A 420 -25.45 -1.03 0.80
N GLN A 421 -24.21 -1.01 0.34
CA GLN A 421 -23.65 -2.13 -0.39
C GLN A 421 -23.37 -3.28 0.60
N LEU A 422 -23.95 -4.45 0.39
CA LEU A 422 -23.67 -5.64 1.19
C LEU A 422 -22.60 -6.49 0.48
N VAL A 423 -21.50 -6.75 1.20
CA VAL A 423 -20.41 -7.64 0.75
C VAL A 423 -20.37 -8.82 1.71
N ILE A 424 -20.44 -10.03 1.16
CA ILE A 424 -20.37 -11.28 1.91
C ILE A 424 -19.06 -11.98 1.57
N GLU A 425 -18.25 -12.28 2.61
CA GLU A 425 -16.95 -12.97 2.52
C GLU A 425 -16.98 -14.35 3.20
#